data_54871b390b2303227fb2229ef9f551f0
#
_entry.id   54871b390b2303227fb2229ef9f551f0
#
_cell.length_a   1.000
_cell.length_b   1.000
_cell.length_c   1.000
_cell.angle_alpha   90.00
_cell.angle_beta   90.00
_cell.angle_gamma   90.00
#
_symmetry.space_group_name_H-M   'P 1'
#
loop_
_entity.id
_entity.type
_entity.pdbx_description
1 polymer ?
#
loop_
_entity_poly.entity_id
_entity_poly.type
_entity_poly.pdbx_seq_one_letter_code
_entity_poly.pdbx_strand_id
1 'polypeptide(L)'
;MSLWNACPSRNPSCSSSFPWFLAVRVMDLPFRSPLHGGLLRPGPVLPRSRGPVVLRSKRDVEVRHRKRDREILSLAWPAVLGASIDPVLSLLDTYWVSRCLGMVALAALGPALNVEDWMFDILKTVQVPVRSLTSEAVAAKKPQDVLQTLTQALCFCWRVGLVVALMGSVLAPLLLRLSSVEASSPLLEPAKAYLVPRLWGSPGLLTLIVLQATLSGAFRDTTAVLRLVLLGAFLNAVLTPLAVVGMHGGTAGAAWATTVSCYASAVCAWIMVARRPGGPWLPQPRKLFATAFLGKEVEGESKGWGKLLAANAAMTLRSFSSLTTWLVACSIITKIGVAPLAAHTCMTKTFLSFLYWMYGFQLASQVLVSADVAKGLPRRARWTALRAMRMAMLVASATALALWVGRESIAAALVRDPLVIQSFETLVPPAMAMLLIYGAMWVAEGVLYGLGDYAWAAKCTSFAASAAILVMLLLSRVQPTAPHIWWSLNVLMSIRAIFGLHRAFFSKRSPLSSKAAMASEITQ
;
A
#
# COMPACT_ATOMS: atom_id res chain seq x y z
N MET A 1 -14.28 38.06 3.59
CA MET A 1 -14.41 38.40 5.02
C MET A 1 -15.88 38.72 5.28
N SER A 2 -16.56 37.95 6.08
CA SER A 2 -17.99 38.01 6.43
C SER A 2 -18.85 36.92 5.80
N LEU A 3 -18.81 35.72 6.41
CA LEU A 3 -19.88 34.70 6.35
C LEU A 3 -19.55 33.46 7.23
N TRP A 4 -18.86 33.64 8.37
CA TRP A 4 -18.50 32.52 9.26
C TRP A 4 -18.62 32.88 10.75
N ASN A 5 -19.71 33.52 11.13
CA ASN A 5 -20.11 33.65 12.52
C ASN A 5 -21.58 33.26 12.63
N ALA A 6 -21.81 31.97 12.90
CA ALA A 6 -23.08 31.54 13.50
C ALA A 6 -22.91 30.08 14.00
N CYS A 7 -22.59 29.95 15.26
CA CYS A 7 -23.00 28.79 16.03
C CYS A 7 -24.27 29.25 16.80
N PRO A 8 -25.48 28.88 16.38
CA PRO A 8 -26.66 29.14 17.19
C PRO A 8 -27.03 27.91 18.00
N SER A 9 -27.20 28.15 19.29
CA SER A 9 -28.02 27.34 20.18
C SER A 9 -29.41 27.06 19.58
N ARG A 10 -29.82 25.80 19.68
CA ARG A 10 -31.19 25.27 19.71
C ARG A 10 -32.21 25.85 18.74
N ASN A 11 -32.56 25.05 17.70
CA ASN A 11 -33.96 24.86 17.34
C ASN A 11 -34.19 23.50 16.65
N PRO A 12 -35.22 22.74 17.03
CA PRO A 12 -35.53 21.43 16.50
C PRO A 12 -36.61 21.57 15.39
N SER A 13 -36.23 21.55 14.15
CA SER A 13 -37.11 21.18 13.04
C SER A 13 -36.40 21.34 11.69
N CYS A 14 -35.78 20.28 11.26
CA CYS A 14 -35.51 20.06 9.83
C CYS A 14 -35.42 18.58 9.56
N SER A 15 -36.58 17.96 9.41
CA SER A 15 -36.74 16.69 8.73
C SER A 15 -36.55 16.93 7.24
N SER A 16 -35.40 16.61 6.70
CA SER A 16 -35.22 16.48 5.26
C SER A 16 -34.45 15.19 4.99
N SER A 17 -35.19 14.27 4.42
CA SER A 17 -34.82 13.03 3.79
C SER A 17 -33.53 13.17 2.95
N PHE A 18 -32.40 12.69 3.47
CA PHE A 18 -31.18 12.50 2.69
C PHE A 18 -31.33 11.23 1.83
N PRO A 19 -31.12 11.31 0.53
CA PRO A 19 -31.39 10.19 -0.35
C PRO A 19 -30.23 9.18 -0.31
N TRP A 20 -30.48 8.04 0.30
CA TRP A 20 -29.65 6.82 0.25
C TRP A 20 -29.39 6.31 -1.18
N PHE A 21 -30.05 6.89 -2.18
CA PHE A 21 -29.95 6.49 -3.59
C PHE A 21 -28.65 6.93 -4.31
N LEU A 22 -27.86 7.85 -3.76
CA LEU A 22 -26.62 8.28 -4.43
C LEU A 22 -25.45 7.31 -4.22
N ALA A 23 -25.38 6.63 -3.09
CA ALA A 23 -24.32 5.66 -2.81
C ALA A 23 -24.42 4.41 -3.69
N VAL A 24 -25.63 4.01 -4.09
CA VAL A 24 -25.86 2.85 -4.97
C VAL A 24 -25.56 3.19 -6.44
N ARG A 25 -25.79 4.44 -6.87
CA ARG A 25 -25.50 4.89 -8.24
C ARG A 25 -24.03 5.08 -8.56
N VAL A 26 -23.15 5.31 -7.58
CA VAL A 26 -21.70 5.37 -7.80
C VAL A 26 -21.14 3.98 -8.16
N MET A 27 -21.84 2.90 -7.77
CA MET A 27 -21.49 1.52 -8.17
C MET A 27 -21.87 1.17 -9.61
N ASP A 28 -22.84 1.88 -10.21
CA ASP A 28 -23.38 1.57 -11.55
C ASP A 28 -22.85 2.48 -12.67
N LEU A 29 -21.91 3.36 -12.41
CA LEU A 29 -21.25 4.11 -13.49
C LEU A 29 -20.55 3.14 -14.43
N PRO A 30 -20.94 3.08 -15.73
CA PRO A 30 -20.34 2.18 -16.70
C PRO A 30 -18.97 2.71 -17.13
N PHE A 31 -17.97 2.61 -16.26
CA PHE A 31 -16.60 2.61 -16.71
C PHE A 31 -16.34 1.26 -17.37
N ARG A 32 -16.68 1.14 -18.64
CA ARG A 32 -16.26 0.01 -19.47
C ARG A 32 -14.75 -0.04 -19.44
N SER A 33 -14.19 -0.99 -18.66
CA SER A 33 -12.79 -1.34 -18.84
C SER A 33 -12.62 -1.83 -20.29
N PRO A 34 -11.61 -1.37 -21.02
CA PRO A 34 -11.39 -1.81 -22.43
C PRO A 34 -11.02 -3.29 -22.58
N LEU A 35 -11.16 -4.10 -21.52
CA LEU A 35 -10.82 -5.53 -21.48
C LEU A 35 -12.05 -6.46 -21.42
N HIS A 36 -13.26 -5.97 -21.65
CA HIS A 36 -14.47 -6.82 -21.74
C HIS A 36 -14.66 -7.42 -23.14
N GLY A 37 -13.62 -7.95 -23.71
CA GLY A 37 -13.63 -8.72 -24.92
C GLY A 37 -12.81 -10.00 -24.77
N GLY A 38 -13.40 -11.09 -24.31
CA GLY A 38 -12.80 -12.41 -24.50
C GLY A 38 -12.52 -13.27 -23.28
N LEU A 39 -13.52 -13.52 -22.44
CA LEU A 39 -13.52 -14.68 -21.56
C LEU A 39 -14.63 -15.64 -21.99
N LEU A 40 -14.19 -16.69 -22.73
CA LEU A 40 -14.75 -18.05 -22.82
C LEU A 40 -16.24 -18.19 -23.19
N ARG A 41 -16.53 -18.12 -24.49
CA ARG A 41 -17.43 -19.10 -25.09
C ARG A 41 -16.58 -20.29 -25.54
N PRO A 42 -17.00 -21.56 -25.33
CA PRO A 42 -16.34 -22.70 -25.93
C PRO A 42 -16.60 -22.64 -27.45
N GLY A 43 -15.65 -22.13 -28.18
CA GLY A 43 -15.61 -22.20 -29.64
C GLY A 43 -14.87 -23.46 -30.10
N PRO A 44 -15.10 -23.92 -31.34
CA PRO A 44 -14.65 -25.22 -31.81
C PRO A 44 -13.13 -25.34 -31.77
N VAL A 45 -12.67 -26.55 -31.48
CA VAL A 45 -11.28 -26.98 -31.52
C VAL A 45 -10.69 -26.68 -32.90
N LEU A 46 -9.83 -25.66 -32.97
CA LEU A 46 -9.01 -25.39 -34.17
C LEU A 46 -7.70 -26.15 -34.10
N PRO A 47 -7.19 -26.67 -35.21
CA PRO A 47 -6.07 -27.59 -35.26
C PRO A 47 -4.74 -26.95 -34.87
N ARG A 48 -3.90 -27.74 -34.17
CA ARG A 48 -2.51 -27.45 -33.85
C ARG A 48 -1.69 -27.30 -35.15
N SER A 49 -1.38 -26.09 -35.50
CA SER A 49 -0.15 -25.77 -36.28
C SER A 49 0.09 -24.24 -36.24
N ARG A 50 0.76 -23.76 -35.21
CA ARG A 50 1.34 -22.42 -35.26
C ARG A 50 2.86 -22.59 -35.38
N GLY A 51 3.34 -22.53 -36.61
CA GLY A 51 4.74 -22.26 -36.89
C GLY A 51 5.21 -20.94 -36.25
N PRO A 52 6.51 -20.66 -36.21
CA PRO A 52 7.07 -19.48 -35.55
C PRO A 52 6.37 -18.21 -36.07
N VAL A 53 5.77 -17.42 -35.20
CA VAL A 53 5.18 -16.13 -35.55
C VAL A 53 6.30 -15.17 -35.92
N VAL A 54 6.67 -15.18 -37.17
CA VAL A 54 7.57 -14.18 -37.75
C VAL A 54 6.85 -12.84 -37.72
N LEU A 55 7.40 -11.90 -36.96
CA LEU A 55 6.89 -10.53 -36.89
C LEU A 55 6.99 -9.89 -38.25
N ARG A 56 5.89 -9.82 -39.00
CA ARG A 56 5.86 -9.42 -40.40
C ARG A 56 6.06 -7.92 -40.66
N SER A 57 5.95 -7.04 -39.67
CA SER A 57 6.21 -5.62 -39.89
C SER A 57 6.58 -4.85 -38.61
N LYS A 58 7.31 -3.72 -38.76
CA LYS A 58 7.57 -2.74 -37.66
C LYS A 58 6.25 -2.28 -36.99
N ARG A 59 5.18 -2.19 -37.75
CA ARG A 59 3.84 -1.78 -37.34
C ARG A 59 3.23 -2.77 -36.34
N ASP A 60 3.42 -4.08 -36.51
CA ASP A 60 2.91 -5.11 -35.58
C ASP A 60 3.65 -5.08 -34.23
N VAL A 61 4.94 -4.78 -34.25
CA VAL A 61 5.74 -4.57 -33.05
C VAL A 61 5.24 -3.37 -32.28
N GLU A 62 5.01 -2.25 -32.95
CA GLU A 62 4.53 -1.01 -32.34
C GLU A 62 3.11 -1.17 -31.72
N VAL A 63 2.20 -1.86 -32.40
CA VAL A 63 0.86 -2.16 -31.89
C VAL A 63 0.92 -3.01 -30.62
N ARG A 64 1.80 -4.04 -30.56
CA ARG A 64 2.02 -4.84 -29.35
C ARG A 64 2.59 -4.00 -28.22
N HIS A 65 3.51 -3.08 -28.53
CA HIS A 65 4.09 -2.15 -27.57
C HIS A 65 3.02 -1.25 -26.96
N ARG A 66 2.21 -0.58 -27.74
CA ARG A 66 1.13 0.30 -27.28
C ARG A 66 0.08 -0.46 -26.45
N LYS A 67 -0.24 -1.69 -26.84
CA LYS A 67 -1.17 -2.54 -26.06
C LYS A 67 -0.64 -2.82 -24.66
N ARG A 68 0.66 -3.16 -24.54
CA ARG A 68 1.28 -3.47 -23.27
C ARG A 68 1.41 -2.24 -22.38
N ASP A 69 1.72 -1.08 -22.96
CA ASP A 69 1.76 0.18 -22.24
C ASP A 69 0.40 0.51 -21.63
N ARG A 70 -0.68 0.30 -22.38
CA ARG A 70 -2.04 0.46 -21.86
C ARG A 70 -2.33 -0.52 -20.72
N GLU A 71 -1.86 -1.77 -20.79
CA GLU A 71 -2.00 -2.75 -19.69
C GLU A 71 -1.25 -2.27 -18.43
N ILE A 72 -0.02 -1.76 -18.57
CA ILE A 72 0.75 -1.21 -17.43
C ILE A 72 0.01 -0.01 -16.83
N LEU A 73 -0.38 0.96 -17.64
CA LEU A 73 -1.04 2.19 -17.19
C LEU A 73 -2.43 1.94 -16.59
N SER A 74 -3.20 1.00 -17.15
CA SER A 74 -4.52 0.63 -16.62
C SER A 74 -4.46 -0.01 -15.24
N LEU A 75 -3.34 -0.64 -14.88
CA LEU A 75 -3.09 -1.14 -13.54
C LEU A 75 -2.47 -0.08 -12.63
N ALA A 76 -1.51 0.69 -13.15
CA ALA A 76 -0.75 1.64 -12.37
C ALA A 76 -1.59 2.86 -11.96
N TRP A 77 -2.33 3.45 -12.89
CA TRP A 77 -2.99 4.72 -12.64
C TRP A 77 -4.08 4.67 -11.54
N PRO A 78 -5.01 3.69 -11.55
CA PRO A 78 -5.97 3.58 -10.45
C PRO A 78 -5.32 3.26 -9.10
N ALA A 79 -4.19 2.52 -9.10
CA ALA A 79 -3.45 2.22 -7.88
C ALA A 79 -2.75 3.47 -7.30
N VAL A 80 -2.20 4.33 -8.16
CA VAL A 80 -1.66 5.65 -7.77
C VAL A 80 -2.73 6.51 -7.14
N LEU A 81 -3.87 6.66 -7.83
CA LEU A 81 -4.98 7.47 -7.31
C LEU A 81 -5.48 6.95 -5.97
N GLY A 82 -5.64 5.63 -5.83
CA GLY A 82 -6.04 5.00 -4.58
C GLY A 82 -5.06 5.29 -3.43
N ALA A 83 -3.77 5.14 -3.68
CA ALA A 83 -2.75 5.39 -2.66
C ALA A 83 -2.66 6.88 -2.25
N SER A 84 -3.03 7.80 -3.14
CA SER A 84 -3.02 9.25 -2.88
C SER A 84 -4.20 9.73 -2.02
N ILE A 85 -5.21 8.89 -1.79
CA ILE A 85 -6.39 9.25 -0.99
C ILE A 85 -6.10 9.16 0.51
N ASP A 86 -5.29 8.22 0.96
CA ASP A 86 -4.99 8.00 2.39
C ASP A 86 -4.48 9.27 3.10
N PRO A 87 -3.52 10.06 2.56
CA PRO A 87 -3.10 11.32 3.18
C PRO A 87 -4.23 12.34 3.31
N VAL A 88 -5.13 12.40 2.32
CA VAL A 88 -6.27 13.33 2.33
C VAL A 88 -7.27 12.98 3.43
N LEU A 89 -7.53 11.67 3.63
CA LEU A 89 -8.41 11.20 4.70
C LEU A 89 -7.84 11.51 6.09
N SER A 90 -6.54 11.29 6.29
CA SER A 90 -5.87 11.62 7.53
C SER A 90 -5.98 13.11 7.87
N LEU A 91 -5.94 13.99 6.87
CA LEU A 91 -6.16 15.42 7.06
C LEU A 91 -7.61 15.75 7.43
N LEU A 92 -8.60 15.09 6.84
CA LEU A 92 -10.02 15.28 7.18
C LEU A 92 -10.33 14.85 8.62
N ASP A 93 -9.83 13.70 9.06
CA ASP A 93 -10.00 13.24 10.44
C ASP A 93 -9.36 14.23 11.43
N THR A 94 -8.14 14.69 11.14
CA THR A 94 -7.44 15.70 11.93
C THR A 94 -8.23 17.02 12.00
N TYR A 95 -8.81 17.46 10.88
CA TYR A 95 -9.63 18.66 10.82
C TYR A 95 -10.85 18.58 11.74
N TRP A 96 -11.64 17.49 11.67
CA TRP A 96 -12.83 17.34 12.50
C TRP A 96 -12.49 17.26 13.98
N VAL A 97 -11.45 16.50 14.33
CA VAL A 97 -11.00 16.39 15.72
C VAL A 97 -10.52 17.74 16.26
N SER A 98 -9.74 18.49 15.49
CA SER A 98 -9.23 19.80 15.91
C SER A 98 -10.35 20.84 16.12
N ARG A 99 -11.35 20.83 15.25
CA ARG A 99 -12.48 21.81 15.31
C ARG A 99 -13.48 21.50 16.41
N CYS A 100 -13.72 20.21 16.70
CA CYS A 100 -14.81 19.79 17.56
C CYS A 100 -14.38 19.37 18.97
N LEU A 101 -13.14 18.88 19.14
CA LEU A 101 -12.68 18.29 20.40
C LEU A 101 -11.56 19.09 21.09
N GLY A 102 -11.00 20.09 20.43
CA GLY A 102 -9.99 20.97 21.00
C GLY A 102 -8.57 20.42 20.98
N MET A 103 -7.63 21.18 21.59
CA MET A 103 -6.18 20.95 21.42
C MET A 103 -5.68 19.66 22.07
N VAL A 104 -6.24 19.25 23.22
CA VAL A 104 -5.81 18.04 23.94
C VAL A 104 -6.13 16.80 23.11
N ALA A 105 -7.33 16.72 22.53
CA ALA A 105 -7.73 15.62 21.67
C ALA A 105 -6.87 15.56 20.40
N LEU A 106 -6.61 16.73 19.78
CA LEU A 106 -5.74 16.82 18.61
C LEU A 106 -4.30 16.35 18.92
N ALA A 107 -3.74 16.79 20.05
CA ALA A 107 -2.40 16.38 20.47
C ALA A 107 -2.32 14.87 20.77
N ALA A 108 -3.40 14.28 21.28
CA ALA A 108 -3.48 12.84 21.57
C ALA A 108 -3.51 11.97 20.29
N LEU A 109 -4.00 12.51 19.15
CA LEU A 109 -4.03 11.77 17.89
C LEU A 109 -2.63 11.42 17.38
N GLY A 110 -1.64 12.30 17.54
CA GLY A 110 -0.30 12.08 17.03
C GLY A 110 0.32 10.74 17.48
N PRO A 111 0.49 10.51 18.78
CA PRO A 111 0.98 9.24 19.30
C PRO A 111 0.12 8.04 18.93
N ALA A 112 -1.22 8.19 18.93
CA ALA A 112 -2.13 7.10 18.59
C ALA A 112 -1.99 6.68 17.12
N LEU A 113 -1.93 7.64 16.20
CA LEU A 113 -1.71 7.40 14.77
C LEU A 113 -0.33 6.77 14.50
N ASN A 114 0.72 7.22 15.21
CA ASN A 114 2.04 6.61 15.06
C ASN A 114 2.05 5.12 15.43
N VAL A 115 1.43 4.74 16.54
CA VAL A 115 1.30 3.33 16.94
C VAL A 115 0.50 2.54 15.92
N GLU A 116 -0.63 3.10 15.47
CA GLU A 116 -1.50 2.48 14.49
C GLU A 116 -0.79 2.25 13.15
N ASP A 117 -0.17 3.29 12.58
CA ASP A 117 0.54 3.23 11.31
C ASP A 117 1.63 2.15 11.33
N TRP A 118 2.42 2.10 12.41
CA TRP A 118 3.44 1.08 12.61
C TRP A 118 2.88 -0.34 12.60
N MET A 119 1.84 -0.57 13.38
CA MET A 119 1.21 -1.90 13.48
C MET A 119 0.59 -2.30 12.15
N PHE A 120 -0.13 -1.39 11.52
CA PHE A 120 -0.86 -1.70 10.29
C PHE A 120 0.06 -1.83 9.08
N ASP A 121 1.14 -1.06 8.98
CA ASP A 121 2.09 -1.20 7.87
C ASP A 121 2.79 -2.56 7.86
N ILE A 122 3.05 -3.12 9.04
CA ILE A 122 3.56 -4.49 9.17
C ILE A 122 2.48 -5.51 8.74
N LEU A 123 1.25 -5.34 9.19
CA LEU A 123 0.15 -6.26 8.89
C LEU A 123 -0.27 -6.22 7.41
N LYS A 124 -0.26 -5.05 6.79
CA LYS A 124 -0.59 -4.85 5.36
C LYS A 124 0.34 -5.62 4.41
N THR A 125 1.48 -6.11 4.88
CA THR A 125 2.45 -6.85 4.04
C THR A 125 1.86 -8.12 3.42
N VAL A 126 0.83 -8.72 4.01
CA VAL A 126 0.13 -9.91 3.49
C VAL A 126 -0.43 -9.72 2.07
N GLN A 127 -0.74 -8.50 1.68
CA GLN A 127 -1.21 -8.20 0.33
C GLN A 127 -0.20 -8.57 -0.76
N VAL A 128 1.10 -8.52 -0.46
CA VAL A 128 2.16 -8.74 -1.45
C VAL A 128 2.17 -10.19 -1.95
N PRO A 129 2.31 -11.21 -1.08
CA PRO A 129 2.26 -12.59 -1.55
C PRO A 129 0.88 -12.99 -2.10
N VAL A 130 -0.23 -12.51 -1.52
CA VAL A 130 -1.57 -12.82 -2.03
C VAL A 130 -1.73 -12.33 -3.47
N ARG A 131 -1.30 -11.12 -3.78
CA ARG A 131 -1.39 -10.54 -5.13
C ARG A 131 -0.60 -11.37 -6.15
N SER A 132 0.62 -11.78 -5.84
CA SER A 132 1.45 -12.57 -6.75
C SER A 132 0.90 -13.98 -6.93
N LEU A 133 0.58 -14.68 -5.84
CA LEU A 133 0.08 -16.05 -5.88
C LEU A 133 -1.24 -16.17 -6.63
N THR A 134 -2.17 -15.22 -6.41
CA THR A 134 -3.45 -15.22 -7.13
C THR A 134 -3.28 -14.88 -8.61
N SER A 135 -2.34 -13.98 -8.95
CA SER A 135 -2.01 -13.66 -10.36
C SER A 135 -1.39 -14.85 -11.07
N GLU A 136 -0.48 -15.58 -10.39
CA GLU A 136 0.15 -16.80 -10.88
C GLU A 136 -0.89 -17.91 -11.12
N ALA A 137 -1.76 -18.16 -10.14
CA ALA A 137 -2.78 -19.22 -10.20
C ALA A 137 -3.77 -19.01 -11.36
N VAL A 138 -4.26 -17.78 -11.55
CA VAL A 138 -5.14 -17.45 -12.69
C VAL A 138 -4.40 -17.60 -14.02
N ALA A 139 -3.15 -17.16 -14.10
CA ALA A 139 -2.33 -17.27 -15.31
C ALA A 139 -2.04 -18.74 -15.69
N ALA A 140 -1.88 -19.60 -14.68
CA ALA A 140 -1.72 -21.06 -14.83
C ALA A 140 -3.05 -21.81 -15.07
N LYS A 141 -4.20 -21.11 -15.10
CA LYS A 141 -5.54 -21.68 -15.24
C LYS A 141 -5.93 -22.63 -14.09
N LYS A 142 -5.52 -22.32 -12.87
CA LYS A 142 -5.81 -23.10 -11.65
C LYS A 142 -6.69 -22.29 -10.69
N PRO A 143 -8.01 -22.21 -10.90
CA PRO A 143 -8.91 -21.43 -10.06
C PRO A 143 -8.98 -21.94 -8.60
N GLN A 144 -8.73 -23.23 -8.40
CA GLN A 144 -8.69 -23.83 -7.06
C GLN A 144 -7.53 -23.28 -6.21
N ASP A 145 -6.36 -23.02 -6.82
CA ASP A 145 -5.22 -22.44 -6.12
C ASP A 145 -5.53 -21.00 -5.67
N VAL A 146 -6.39 -20.27 -6.40
CA VAL A 146 -6.86 -18.93 -5.98
C VAL A 146 -7.74 -19.05 -4.74
N LEU A 147 -8.74 -19.97 -4.77
CA LEU A 147 -9.62 -20.21 -3.63
C LEU A 147 -8.83 -20.65 -2.40
N GLN A 148 -7.87 -21.55 -2.56
CA GLN A 148 -7.00 -22.02 -1.49
C GLN A 148 -6.17 -20.87 -0.90
N THR A 149 -5.50 -20.08 -1.75
CA THR A 149 -4.70 -18.92 -1.31
C THR A 149 -5.55 -17.92 -0.54
N LEU A 150 -6.76 -17.64 -1.01
CA LEU A 150 -7.70 -16.74 -0.35
C LEU A 150 -8.17 -17.28 1.00
N THR A 151 -8.55 -18.57 1.06
CA THR A 151 -8.98 -19.20 2.32
C THR A 151 -7.88 -19.09 3.36
N GLN A 152 -6.64 -19.46 3.00
CA GLN A 152 -5.48 -19.39 3.88
C GLN A 152 -5.19 -17.95 4.33
N ALA A 153 -5.17 -17.01 3.40
CA ALA A 153 -4.91 -15.60 3.71
C ALA A 153 -5.99 -15.00 4.62
N LEU A 154 -7.27 -15.29 4.36
CA LEU A 154 -8.37 -14.81 5.20
C LEU A 154 -8.36 -15.44 6.59
N CYS A 155 -8.11 -16.75 6.71
CA CYS A 155 -7.95 -17.41 8.01
C CYS A 155 -6.80 -16.80 8.81
N PHE A 156 -5.64 -16.59 8.16
CA PHE A 156 -4.51 -15.91 8.78
C PHE A 156 -4.89 -14.51 9.26
N CYS A 157 -5.51 -13.72 8.41
CA CYS A 157 -5.91 -12.35 8.70
C CYS A 157 -6.93 -12.26 9.85
N TRP A 158 -7.88 -13.17 9.93
CA TRP A 158 -8.86 -13.18 11.00
C TRP A 158 -8.22 -13.54 12.35
N ARG A 159 -7.34 -14.56 12.36
CA ARG A 159 -6.59 -14.94 13.59
C ARG A 159 -5.70 -13.80 14.05
N VAL A 160 -4.86 -13.28 13.17
CA VAL A 160 -3.92 -12.20 13.50
C VAL A 160 -4.67 -10.91 13.84
N GLY A 161 -5.70 -10.55 13.07
CA GLY A 161 -6.52 -9.38 13.33
C GLY A 161 -7.21 -9.43 14.70
N LEU A 162 -7.74 -10.59 15.08
CA LEU A 162 -8.35 -10.77 16.41
C LEU A 162 -7.31 -10.69 17.53
N VAL A 163 -6.14 -11.32 17.35
CA VAL A 163 -5.03 -11.23 18.32
C VAL A 163 -4.59 -9.78 18.48
N VAL A 164 -4.44 -9.04 17.39
CA VAL A 164 -4.08 -7.61 17.41
C VAL A 164 -5.16 -6.77 18.11
N ALA A 165 -6.43 -7.04 17.85
CA ALA A 165 -7.53 -6.34 18.50
C ALA A 165 -7.53 -6.59 20.03
N LEU A 166 -7.42 -7.83 20.45
CA LEU A 166 -7.46 -8.21 21.87
C LEU A 166 -6.18 -7.79 22.60
N MET A 167 -5.02 -8.27 22.14
CA MET A 167 -3.74 -7.98 22.79
C MET A 167 -3.37 -6.50 22.67
N GLY A 168 -3.62 -5.89 21.52
CA GLY A 168 -3.36 -4.47 21.32
C GLY A 168 -4.23 -3.60 22.24
N SER A 169 -5.50 -3.96 22.47
CA SER A 169 -6.37 -3.23 23.40
C SER A 169 -5.85 -3.30 24.84
N VAL A 170 -5.37 -4.48 25.28
CA VAL A 170 -4.75 -4.66 26.61
C VAL A 170 -3.43 -3.90 26.70
N LEU A 171 -2.61 -3.95 25.65
CA LEU A 171 -1.30 -3.31 25.62
C LEU A 171 -1.34 -1.84 25.19
N ALA A 172 -2.50 -1.27 24.83
CA ALA A 172 -2.63 0.10 24.36
C ALA A 172 -1.95 1.14 25.27
N PRO A 173 -2.08 1.11 26.60
CA PRO A 173 -1.37 2.05 27.47
C PRO A 173 0.16 1.92 27.37
N LEU A 174 0.67 0.69 27.24
CA LEU A 174 2.11 0.43 27.08
C LEU A 174 2.61 0.93 25.72
N LEU A 175 1.88 0.66 24.65
CA LEU A 175 2.22 1.10 23.29
C LEU A 175 2.25 2.64 23.20
N LEU A 176 1.30 3.31 23.84
CA LEU A 176 1.26 4.78 23.90
C LEU A 176 2.42 5.35 24.73
N ARG A 177 2.82 4.68 25.83
CA ARG A 177 4.02 5.07 26.59
C ARG A 177 5.30 4.96 25.75
N LEU A 178 5.42 3.91 24.95
CA LEU A 178 6.53 3.76 24.01
C LEU A 178 6.53 4.85 22.92
N SER A 179 5.37 5.46 22.64
CA SER A 179 5.20 6.63 21.75
C SER A 179 5.30 7.97 22.52
N SER A 180 5.98 7.99 23.69
CA SER A 180 6.27 9.17 24.49
C SER A 180 5.05 9.82 25.18
N VAL A 181 3.98 9.05 25.43
CA VAL A 181 2.85 9.51 26.27
C VAL A 181 3.06 9.02 27.69
N GLU A 182 3.33 9.94 28.62
CA GLU A 182 3.48 9.60 30.04
C GLU A 182 2.17 9.12 30.66
N ALA A 183 2.28 8.28 31.69
CA ALA A 183 1.11 7.70 32.38
C ALA A 183 0.22 8.76 33.06
N SER A 184 0.81 9.88 33.49
CA SER A 184 0.12 11.01 34.13
C SER A 184 -0.38 12.06 33.12
N SER A 185 -0.08 11.87 31.81
CA SER A 185 -0.43 12.84 30.78
C SER A 185 -1.93 12.87 30.51
N PRO A 186 -2.55 14.05 30.39
CA PRO A 186 -3.94 14.20 29.98
C PRO A 186 -4.22 13.68 28.57
N LEU A 187 -3.17 13.36 27.79
CA LEU A 187 -3.26 12.81 26.43
C LEU A 187 -3.57 11.32 26.42
N LEU A 188 -3.29 10.58 27.53
CA LEU A 188 -3.36 9.12 27.55
C LEU A 188 -4.78 8.59 27.25
N GLU A 189 -5.79 9.12 27.94
CA GLU A 189 -7.17 8.63 27.78
C GLU A 189 -7.75 8.97 26.39
N PRO A 190 -7.63 10.20 25.83
CA PRO A 190 -8.06 10.48 24.47
C PRO A 190 -7.30 9.67 23.40
N ALA A 191 -5.98 9.43 23.57
CA ALA A 191 -5.19 8.61 22.66
C ALA A 191 -5.62 7.14 22.70
N LYS A 192 -5.85 6.58 23.90
CA LYS A 192 -6.36 5.22 24.09
C LYS A 192 -7.78 5.07 23.53
N ALA A 193 -8.66 6.06 23.77
CA ALA A 193 -10.02 6.08 23.23
C ALA A 193 -10.03 6.09 21.70
N TYR A 194 -9.03 6.68 21.06
CA TYR A 194 -8.85 6.60 19.61
C TYR A 194 -8.24 5.26 19.17
N LEU A 195 -7.16 4.81 19.81
CA LEU A 195 -6.37 3.65 19.37
C LEU A 195 -7.17 2.34 19.47
N VAL A 196 -7.88 2.11 20.57
CA VAL A 196 -8.57 0.82 20.80
C VAL A 196 -9.61 0.49 19.73
N PRO A 197 -10.54 1.40 19.34
CA PRO A 197 -11.46 1.12 18.25
C PRO A 197 -10.77 0.85 16.91
N ARG A 198 -9.64 1.52 16.64
CA ARG A 198 -8.84 1.27 15.44
C ARG A 198 -8.25 -0.13 15.42
N LEU A 199 -7.75 -0.62 16.57
CA LEU A 199 -7.25 -1.99 16.70
C LEU A 199 -8.35 -3.03 16.46
N TRP A 200 -9.60 -2.77 16.90
CA TRP A 200 -10.76 -3.61 16.56
C TRP A 200 -11.11 -3.56 15.08
N GLY A 201 -10.63 -2.58 14.34
CA GLY A 201 -10.70 -2.53 12.88
C GLY A 201 -9.77 -3.52 12.15
N SER A 202 -8.77 -4.12 12.84
CA SER A 202 -7.75 -4.96 12.23
C SER A 202 -8.30 -6.14 11.41
N PRO A 203 -9.28 -6.95 11.88
CA PRO A 203 -9.81 -8.05 11.07
C PRO A 203 -10.49 -7.56 9.78
N GLY A 204 -11.21 -6.43 9.86
CA GLY A 204 -11.85 -5.80 8.70
C GLY A 204 -10.83 -5.27 7.70
N LEU A 205 -9.82 -4.55 8.18
CA LEU A 205 -8.74 -4.00 7.36
C LEU A 205 -7.95 -5.10 6.63
N LEU A 206 -7.56 -6.14 7.34
CA LEU A 206 -6.80 -7.25 6.75
C LEU A 206 -7.64 -8.02 5.72
N THR A 207 -8.94 -8.21 5.99
CA THR A 207 -9.87 -8.79 5.03
C THR A 207 -9.97 -7.93 3.77
N LEU A 208 -10.17 -6.63 3.93
CA LEU A 208 -10.22 -5.66 2.82
C LEU A 208 -8.96 -5.74 1.96
N ILE A 209 -7.79 -5.72 2.59
CA ILE A 209 -6.48 -5.73 1.90
C ILE A 209 -6.26 -7.03 1.11
N VAL A 210 -6.62 -8.20 1.67
CA VAL A 210 -6.54 -9.49 0.97
C VAL A 210 -7.45 -9.50 -0.25
N LEU A 211 -8.67 -8.99 -0.12
CA LEU A 211 -9.62 -8.92 -1.24
C LEU A 211 -9.18 -7.90 -2.31
N GLN A 212 -8.63 -6.76 -1.92
CA GLN A 212 -8.03 -5.79 -2.85
C GLN A 212 -6.81 -6.38 -3.58
N ALA A 213 -5.95 -7.13 -2.86
CA ALA A 213 -4.83 -7.85 -3.46
C ALA A 213 -5.30 -8.87 -4.49
N THR A 214 -6.42 -9.55 -4.23
CA THR A 214 -7.03 -10.50 -5.17
C THR A 214 -7.64 -9.80 -6.37
N LEU A 215 -8.36 -8.70 -6.18
CA LEU A 215 -8.91 -7.90 -7.27
C LEU A 215 -7.82 -7.41 -8.22
N SER A 216 -6.71 -6.91 -7.68
CA SER A 216 -5.58 -6.43 -8.47
C SER A 216 -4.73 -7.56 -9.06
N GLY A 217 -4.53 -8.67 -8.35
CA GLY A 217 -3.70 -9.80 -8.78
C GLY A 217 -4.43 -10.75 -9.72
N ALA A 218 -5.48 -11.41 -9.26
CA ALA A 218 -6.23 -12.41 -10.03
C ALA A 218 -7.02 -11.78 -11.18
N PHE A 219 -7.74 -10.70 -10.91
CA PHE A 219 -8.66 -10.10 -11.89
C PHE A 219 -8.05 -8.90 -12.62
N ARG A 220 -6.87 -8.43 -12.22
CA ARG A 220 -6.19 -7.24 -12.81
C ARG A 220 -7.08 -6.00 -12.82
N ASP A 221 -7.94 -5.88 -11.83
CA ASP A 221 -8.91 -4.80 -11.72
C ASP A 221 -8.55 -3.85 -10.56
N THR A 222 -7.58 -2.99 -10.81
CA THR A 222 -7.19 -1.92 -9.88
C THR A 222 -8.22 -0.80 -9.81
N THR A 223 -9.09 -0.68 -10.82
CA THR A 223 -10.22 0.26 -10.79
C THR A 223 -11.26 -0.15 -9.75
N ALA A 224 -11.52 -1.46 -9.58
CA ALA A 224 -12.34 -1.95 -8.49
C ALA A 224 -11.73 -1.64 -7.12
N VAL A 225 -10.41 -1.76 -6.98
CA VAL A 225 -9.70 -1.38 -5.76
C VAL A 225 -9.86 0.12 -5.49
N LEU A 226 -9.68 0.98 -6.49
CA LEU A 226 -9.89 2.42 -6.37
C LEU A 226 -11.32 2.75 -5.91
N ARG A 227 -12.36 2.10 -6.47
CA ARG A 227 -13.75 2.29 -6.04
C ARG A 227 -13.97 1.94 -4.57
N LEU A 228 -13.32 0.87 -4.08
CA LEU A 228 -13.39 0.48 -2.66
C LEU A 228 -12.71 1.50 -1.76
N VAL A 229 -11.57 2.05 -2.18
CA VAL A 229 -10.88 3.12 -1.44
C VAL A 229 -11.74 4.38 -1.41
N LEU A 230 -12.32 4.79 -2.55
CA LEU A 230 -13.24 5.93 -2.62
C LEU A 230 -14.49 5.73 -1.76
N LEU A 231 -15.06 4.51 -1.74
CA LEU A 231 -16.20 4.18 -0.89
C LEU A 231 -15.84 4.32 0.59
N GLY A 232 -14.70 3.74 1.01
CA GLY A 232 -14.21 3.85 2.38
C GLY A 232 -13.96 5.30 2.78
N ALA A 233 -13.36 6.09 1.88
CA ALA A 233 -13.13 7.52 2.04
C ALA A 233 -14.43 8.31 2.22
N PHE A 234 -15.40 8.05 1.36
CA PHE A 234 -16.72 8.70 1.43
C PHE A 234 -17.45 8.35 2.74
N LEU A 235 -17.49 7.06 3.10
CA LEU A 235 -18.12 6.63 4.34
C LEU A 235 -17.43 7.25 5.56
N ASN A 236 -16.10 7.27 5.60
CA ASN A 236 -15.36 7.90 6.67
C ASN A 236 -15.67 9.40 6.75
N ALA A 237 -15.63 10.13 5.64
CA ALA A 237 -15.92 11.57 5.59
C ALA A 237 -17.34 11.92 6.08
N VAL A 238 -18.30 11.03 5.91
CA VAL A 238 -19.68 11.20 6.40
C VAL A 238 -19.84 10.74 7.85
N LEU A 239 -19.27 9.59 8.21
CA LEU A 239 -19.45 9.01 9.54
C LEU A 239 -18.64 9.73 10.62
N THR A 240 -17.48 10.29 10.29
CA THR A 240 -16.64 10.99 11.28
C THR A 240 -17.35 12.19 11.90
N PRO A 241 -17.89 13.18 11.13
CA PRO A 241 -18.65 14.28 11.73
C PRO A 241 -19.91 13.80 12.47
N LEU A 242 -20.60 12.79 11.95
CA LEU A 242 -21.78 12.23 12.61
C LEU A 242 -21.43 11.63 13.98
N ALA A 243 -20.35 10.86 14.06
CA ALA A 243 -19.89 10.21 15.30
C ALA A 243 -19.31 11.23 16.29
N VAL A 244 -18.54 12.21 15.81
CA VAL A 244 -17.86 13.19 16.67
C VAL A 244 -18.85 14.27 17.15
N VAL A 245 -19.63 14.84 16.23
CA VAL A 245 -20.53 15.96 16.53
C VAL A 245 -21.93 15.48 16.91
N GLY A 246 -22.54 14.62 16.08
CA GLY A 246 -23.92 14.15 16.27
C GLY A 246 -24.09 13.23 17.48
N MET A 247 -23.14 12.33 17.70
CA MET A 247 -23.21 11.35 18.80
C MET A 247 -22.33 11.72 19.99
N HIS A 248 -21.63 12.84 19.96
CA HIS A 248 -20.68 13.29 20.99
C HIS A 248 -19.63 12.23 21.38
N GLY A 249 -19.22 11.39 20.40
CA GLY A 249 -18.37 10.23 20.64
C GLY A 249 -16.88 10.54 20.87
N GLY A 250 -16.50 11.82 20.85
CA GLY A 250 -15.12 12.24 21.07
C GLY A 250 -14.12 11.64 20.07
N THR A 251 -12.88 11.39 20.54
CA THR A 251 -11.84 10.73 19.71
C THR A 251 -12.21 9.28 19.39
N ALA A 252 -12.92 8.58 20.26
CA ALA A 252 -13.44 7.24 20.01
C ALA A 252 -14.45 7.23 18.86
N GLY A 253 -15.30 8.26 18.77
CA GLY A 253 -16.26 8.40 17.66
C GLY A 253 -15.57 8.48 16.29
N ALA A 254 -14.51 9.29 16.17
CA ALA A 254 -13.72 9.37 14.94
C ALA A 254 -13.09 8.01 14.58
N ALA A 255 -12.51 7.32 15.57
CA ALA A 255 -11.91 6.01 15.38
C ALA A 255 -12.92 4.94 14.95
N TRP A 256 -14.11 4.90 15.57
CA TRP A 256 -15.19 3.99 15.17
C TRP A 256 -15.73 4.29 13.78
N ALA A 257 -15.85 5.56 13.38
CA ALA A 257 -16.26 5.95 12.04
C ALA A 257 -15.33 5.31 10.98
N THR A 258 -14.02 5.40 11.17
CA THR A 258 -13.04 4.80 10.26
C THR A 258 -13.10 3.27 10.31
N THR A 259 -13.25 2.67 11.47
CA THR A 259 -13.38 1.22 11.64
C THR A 259 -14.62 0.67 10.92
N VAL A 260 -15.78 1.31 11.09
CA VAL A 260 -17.03 0.93 10.40
C VAL A 260 -16.90 1.09 8.89
N SER A 261 -16.29 2.19 8.42
CA SER A 261 -16.03 2.42 7.00
C SER A 261 -15.15 1.32 6.39
N CYS A 262 -14.16 0.85 7.15
CA CYS A 262 -13.28 -0.23 6.75
C CYS A 262 -14.03 -1.57 6.63
N TYR A 263 -14.85 -1.94 7.62
CA TYR A 263 -15.68 -3.15 7.56
C TYR A 263 -16.70 -3.10 6.43
N ALA A 264 -17.37 -1.96 6.22
CA ALA A 264 -18.29 -1.77 5.10
C ALA A 264 -17.59 -1.95 3.75
N SER A 265 -16.39 -1.38 3.60
CA SER A 265 -15.56 -1.57 2.40
C SER A 265 -15.13 -3.03 2.23
N ALA A 266 -14.82 -3.75 3.32
CA ALA A 266 -14.48 -5.18 3.27
C ALA A 266 -15.68 -6.03 2.81
N VAL A 267 -16.89 -5.75 3.28
CA VAL A 267 -18.13 -6.42 2.83
C VAL A 267 -18.35 -6.14 1.34
N CYS A 268 -18.21 -4.90 0.89
CA CYS A 268 -18.32 -4.55 -0.53
C CYS A 268 -17.25 -5.27 -1.38
N ALA A 269 -16.01 -5.34 -0.90
CA ALA A 269 -14.94 -6.09 -1.57
C ALA A 269 -15.27 -7.58 -1.68
N TRP A 270 -15.84 -8.18 -0.61
CA TRP A 270 -16.30 -9.56 -0.60
C TRP A 270 -17.35 -9.80 -1.68
N ILE A 271 -18.38 -8.96 -1.74
CA ILE A 271 -19.44 -9.04 -2.75
C ILE A 271 -18.87 -8.89 -4.17
N MET A 272 -17.93 -7.95 -4.37
CA MET A 272 -17.29 -7.73 -5.67
C MET A 272 -16.49 -8.95 -6.14
N VAL A 273 -15.76 -9.63 -5.25
CA VAL A 273 -15.01 -10.86 -5.58
C VAL A 273 -15.99 -12.03 -5.79
N ALA A 274 -17.00 -12.19 -4.94
CA ALA A 274 -17.99 -13.26 -5.04
C ALA A 274 -18.77 -13.24 -6.37
N ARG A 275 -19.06 -12.04 -6.90
CA ARG A 275 -19.78 -11.85 -8.16
C ARG A 275 -18.92 -11.98 -9.42
N ARG A 276 -17.60 -12.28 -9.30
CA ARG A 276 -16.74 -12.46 -10.48
C ARG A 276 -17.09 -13.76 -11.21
N PRO A 277 -17.22 -13.71 -12.54
CA PRO A 277 -17.50 -14.89 -13.35
C PRO A 277 -16.31 -15.88 -13.32
N GLY A 278 -16.59 -17.15 -13.51
CA GLY A 278 -15.56 -18.19 -13.74
C GLY A 278 -15.26 -19.09 -12.55
N GLY A 279 -15.99 -19.00 -11.45
CA GLY A 279 -15.88 -19.97 -10.37
C GLY A 279 -16.24 -19.45 -8.98
N PRO A 280 -16.31 -20.34 -7.98
CA PRO A 280 -16.39 -19.95 -6.59
C PRO A 280 -15.02 -19.44 -6.13
N TRP A 281 -14.83 -18.13 -6.17
CA TRP A 281 -13.56 -17.50 -5.82
C TRP A 281 -13.33 -17.36 -4.31
N LEU A 282 -14.41 -17.42 -3.53
CA LEU A 282 -14.40 -17.24 -2.08
C LEU A 282 -14.85 -18.49 -1.35
N PRO A 283 -14.26 -18.81 -0.18
CA PRO A 283 -14.76 -19.86 0.68
C PRO A 283 -16.15 -19.47 1.25
N GLN A 284 -16.97 -20.46 1.54
CA GLN A 284 -18.22 -20.21 2.25
C GLN A 284 -17.89 -19.62 3.64
N PRO A 285 -18.55 -18.53 4.09
CA PRO A 285 -18.23 -17.88 5.37
C PRO A 285 -18.25 -18.83 6.57
N ARG A 286 -19.21 -19.80 6.58
CA ARG A 286 -19.31 -20.81 7.64
C ARG A 286 -18.10 -21.76 7.66
N LYS A 287 -17.60 -22.18 6.49
CA LYS A 287 -16.40 -23.02 6.37
C LYS A 287 -15.16 -22.22 6.78
N LEU A 288 -15.05 -20.98 6.32
CA LEU A 288 -13.95 -20.10 6.66
C LEU A 288 -13.84 -19.89 8.19
N PHE A 289 -14.98 -19.64 8.86
CA PHE A 289 -15.03 -19.50 10.32
C PHE A 289 -14.60 -20.79 11.02
N ALA A 290 -15.11 -21.94 10.56
CA ALA A 290 -14.74 -23.26 11.12
C ALA A 290 -13.24 -23.54 10.97
N THR A 291 -12.65 -23.25 9.82
CA THR A 291 -11.20 -23.39 9.59
C THR A 291 -10.40 -22.39 10.41
N ALA A 292 -10.85 -21.14 10.49
CA ALA A 292 -10.12 -20.09 11.22
C ALA A 292 -10.08 -20.35 12.73
N PHE A 293 -11.19 -20.81 13.33
CA PHE A 293 -11.32 -20.83 14.80
C PHE A 293 -11.55 -22.21 15.41
N LEU A 294 -12.08 -23.18 14.65
CA LEU A 294 -12.42 -24.52 15.16
C LEU A 294 -11.42 -25.60 14.72
N GLY A 295 -10.31 -25.23 14.05
CA GLY A 295 -9.25 -26.15 13.64
C GLY A 295 -9.70 -27.24 12.63
N LYS A 296 -10.85 -27.10 12.00
CA LYS A 296 -11.32 -28.04 10.96
C LYS A 296 -10.51 -27.78 9.70
N GLU A 297 -9.53 -28.64 9.41
CA GLU A 297 -8.80 -28.60 8.15
C GLU A 297 -9.72 -28.95 6.99
N VAL A 298 -9.72 -28.13 5.95
CA VAL A 298 -10.33 -28.49 4.67
C VAL A 298 -9.36 -29.42 3.95
N GLU A 299 -9.81 -30.59 3.54
CA GLU A 299 -8.99 -31.57 2.82
C GLU A 299 -8.22 -30.91 1.66
N GLY A 300 -6.89 -31.06 1.66
CA GLY A 300 -6.00 -30.47 0.65
C GLY A 300 -5.33 -29.14 1.01
N GLU A 301 -5.67 -28.50 2.13
CA GLU A 301 -5.15 -27.17 2.52
C GLU A 301 -3.70 -27.16 3.01
N SER A 302 -3.15 -28.29 3.44
CA SER A 302 -1.81 -28.33 4.07
C SER A 302 -0.66 -27.87 3.15
N LYS A 303 -0.78 -28.03 1.85
CA LYS A 303 0.31 -27.76 0.88
C LYS A 303 0.62 -26.29 0.60
N GLY A 304 -0.25 -25.32 0.93
CA GLY A 304 -0.06 -23.89 0.61
C GLY A 304 0.37 -23.02 1.79
N TRP A 305 0.06 -23.42 3.03
CA TRP A 305 0.30 -22.64 4.23
C TRP A 305 1.75 -22.23 4.42
N GLY A 306 2.67 -23.17 4.30
CA GLY A 306 4.11 -22.89 4.49
C GLY A 306 4.63 -21.84 3.51
N LYS A 307 4.19 -21.89 2.25
CA LYS A 307 4.59 -20.92 1.21
C LYS A 307 4.06 -19.52 1.52
N LEU A 308 2.78 -19.40 1.89
CA LEU A 308 2.17 -18.12 2.23
C LEU A 308 2.77 -17.52 3.51
N LEU A 309 2.92 -18.32 4.56
CA LEU A 309 3.48 -17.86 5.84
C LEU A 309 4.94 -17.45 5.70
N ALA A 310 5.77 -18.24 5.00
CA ALA A 310 7.17 -17.88 4.74
C ALA A 310 7.30 -16.59 3.92
N ALA A 311 6.47 -16.43 2.90
CA ALA A 311 6.43 -15.20 2.10
C ALA A 311 5.99 -13.99 2.93
N ASN A 312 4.95 -14.15 3.77
CA ASN A 312 4.48 -13.08 4.65
C ASN A 312 5.51 -12.73 5.73
N ALA A 313 6.14 -13.72 6.36
CA ALA A 313 7.21 -13.49 7.34
C ALA A 313 8.39 -12.73 6.72
N ALA A 314 8.79 -13.09 5.49
CA ALA A 314 9.81 -12.35 4.76
C ALA A 314 9.40 -10.89 4.50
N MET A 315 8.15 -10.65 4.08
CA MET A 315 7.66 -9.29 3.85
C MET A 315 7.54 -8.49 5.16
N THR A 316 7.12 -9.11 6.24
CA THR A 316 7.11 -8.52 7.58
C THR A 316 8.51 -8.11 8.03
N LEU A 317 9.49 -9.00 7.92
CA LEU A 317 10.90 -8.70 8.23
C LEU A 317 11.43 -7.53 7.39
N ARG A 318 11.12 -7.52 6.08
CA ARG A 318 11.49 -6.43 5.17
C ARG A 318 10.92 -5.09 5.64
N SER A 319 9.62 -5.04 5.97
CA SER A 319 8.95 -3.82 6.41
C SER A 319 9.48 -3.36 7.76
N PHE A 320 9.63 -4.27 8.72
CA PHE A 320 10.20 -3.97 10.03
C PHE A 320 11.59 -3.35 9.91
N SER A 321 12.49 -3.94 9.10
CA SER A 321 13.84 -3.41 8.87
C SER A 321 13.82 -2.00 8.27
N SER A 322 12.93 -1.75 7.30
CA SER A 322 12.78 -0.44 6.68
C SER A 322 12.26 0.61 7.66
N LEU A 323 11.19 0.27 8.40
CA LEU A 323 10.58 1.17 9.40
C LEU A 323 11.55 1.51 10.53
N THR A 324 12.32 0.53 11.02
CA THR A 324 13.35 0.74 12.04
C THR A 324 14.39 1.76 11.59
N THR A 325 14.79 1.73 10.31
CA THR A 325 15.75 2.71 9.78
C THR A 325 15.19 4.13 9.80
N TRP A 326 13.92 4.32 9.43
CA TRP A 326 13.26 5.63 9.50
C TRP A 326 13.09 6.11 10.95
N LEU A 327 12.82 5.20 11.89
CA LEU A 327 12.74 5.53 13.32
C LEU A 327 14.08 6.02 13.86
N VAL A 328 15.16 5.32 13.53
CA VAL A 328 16.53 5.72 13.92
C VAL A 328 16.87 7.09 13.35
N ALA A 329 16.54 7.34 12.08
CA ALA A 329 16.73 8.64 11.44
C ALA A 329 16.00 9.75 12.18
N CYS A 330 14.71 9.56 12.49
CA CYS A 330 13.90 10.51 13.24
C CYS A 330 14.50 10.76 14.65
N SER A 331 14.89 9.68 15.36
CA SER A 331 15.48 9.77 16.70
C SER A 331 16.79 10.56 16.72
N ILE A 332 17.63 10.44 15.69
CA ILE A 332 18.86 11.23 15.60
C ILE A 332 18.53 12.69 15.29
N ILE A 333 17.62 12.95 14.34
CA ILE A 333 17.24 14.33 13.96
C ILE A 333 16.60 15.06 15.13
N THR A 334 15.83 14.37 15.99
CA THR A 334 15.24 14.94 17.22
C THR A 334 16.33 15.53 18.14
N LYS A 335 17.50 14.89 18.20
CA LYS A 335 18.63 15.38 19.02
C LYS A 335 19.38 16.57 18.40
N ILE A 336 19.22 16.83 17.11
CA ILE A 336 19.85 17.95 16.41
C ILE A 336 19.16 19.26 16.79
N GLY A 337 17.81 19.26 16.89
CA GLY A 337 17.05 20.44 17.30
C GLY A 337 15.64 20.47 16.75
N VAL A 338 14.87 21.45 17.22
CA VAL A 338 13.44 21.58 16.91
C VAL A 338 13.20 21.94 15.44
N ALA A 339 13.95 22.91 14.88
CA ALA A 339 13.77 23.33 13.49
C ALA A 339 14.13 22.22 12.48
N PRO A 340 15.27 21.48 12.61
CA PRO A 340 15.55 20.31 11.76
C PRO A 340 14.51 19.20 11.88
N LEU A 341 13.95 18.95 13.07
CA LEU A 341 12.90 17.95 13.28
C LEU A 341 11.60 18.35 12.58
N ALA A 342 11.18 19.61 12.72
CA ALA A 342 10.01 20.13 12.03
C ALA A 342 10.19 20.05 10.50
N ALA A 343 11.36 20.44 9.99
CA ALA A 343 11.69 20.33 8.57
C ALA A 343 11.66 18.87 8.08
N HIS A 344 12.25 17.92 8.86
CA HIS A 344 12.19 16.49 8.56
C HIS A 344 10.74 15.99 8.47
N THR A 345 9.89 16.37 9.40
CA THR A 345 8.49 15.96 9.41
C THR A 345 7.74 16.49 8.17
N CYS A 346 7.91 17.77 7.84
CA CYS A 346 7.32 18.38 6.65
C CYS A 346 7.86 17.75 5.37
N MET A 347 9.17 17.54 5.28
CA MET A 347 9.78 16.90 4.12
C MET A 347 9.31 15.45 3.96
N THR A 348 9.18 14.69 5.04
CA THR A 348 8.68 13.31 4.98
C THR A 348 7.26 13.25 4.42
N LYS A 349 6.36 14.12 4.86
CA LYS A 349 4.98 14.19 4.32
C LYS A 349 4.96 14.57 2.84
N THR A 350 5.74 15.57 2.46
CA THR A 350 5.91 15.98 1.05
C THR A 350 6.48 14.84 0.20
N PHE A 351 7.55 14.23 0.67
CA PHE A 351 8.21 13.11 0.01
C PHE A 351 7.27 11.93 -0.22
N LEU A 352 6.52 11.49 0.79
CA LEU A 352 5.54 10.40 0.68
C LEU A 352 4.43 10.73 -0.34
N SER A 353 3.98 11.98 -0.40
CA SER A 353 2.97 12.40 -1.37
C SER A 353 3.45 12.23 -2.81
N PHE A 354 4.71 12.55 -3.09
CA PHE A 354 5.32 12.31 -4.41
C PHE A 354 5.67 10.85 -4.64
N LEU A 355 6.03 10.11 -3.61
CA LEU A 355 6.42 8.72 -3.69
C LEU A 355 5.28 7.82 -4.20
N TYR A 356 4.06 8.03 -3.73
CA TYR A 356 2.90 7.22 -4.13
C TYR A 356 2.62 7.23 -5.64
N TRP A 357 3.08 8.23 -6.38
CA TRP A 357 2.95 8.26 -7.84
C TRP A 357 3.71 7.13 -8.56
N MET A 358 4.72 6.56 -7.91
CA MET A 358 5.50 5.42 -8.45
C MET A 358 4.96 4.06 -8.00
N TYR A 359 4.12 4.02 -6.94
CA TYR A 359 3.56 2.78 -6.37
C TYR A 359 2.80 1.94 -7.40
N GLY A 360 2.05 2.58 -8.29
CA GLY A 360 1.28 1.88 -9.33
C GLY A 360 2.15 1.05 -10.27
N PHE A 361 3.37 1.49 -10.57
CA PHE A 361 4.29 0.76 -11.44
C PHE A 361 4.91 -0.45 -10.74
N GLN A 362 5.14 -0.40 -9.44
CA GLN A 362 5.51 -1.56 -8.62
C GLN A 362 4.42 -2.63 -8.71
N LEU A 363 3.16 -2.23 -8.47
CA LEU A 363 2.00 -3.12 -8.52
C LEU A 363 1.82 -3.72 -9.91
N ALA A 364 1.86 -2.90 -10.97
CA ALA A 364 1.73 -3.37 -12.35
C ALA A 364 2.83 -4.36 -12.71
N SER A 365 4.09 -4.09 -12.34
CA SER A 365 5.22 -4.99 -12.55
C SER A 365 5.02 -6.31 -11.82
N GLN A 366 4.59 -6.29 -10.56
CA GLN A 366 4.32 -7.48 -9.76
C GLN A 366 3.29 -8.39 -10.44
N VAL A 367 2.14 -7.84 -10.81
CA VAL A 367 1.01 -8.60 -11.38
C VAL A 367 1.34 -9.13 -12.78
N LEU A 368 1.92 -8.29 -13.63
CA LEU A 368 2.16 -8.66 -15.03
C LEU A 368 3.34 -9.62 -15.18
N VAL A 369 4.40 -9.44 -14.39
CA VAL A 369 5.57 -10.34 -14.39
C VAL A 369 5.19 -11.72 -13.84
N SER A 370 4.51 -11.78 -12.70
CA SER A 370 3.99 -13.03 -12.12
C SER A 370 3.19 -13.83 -13.15
N ALA A 371 2.24 -13.18 -13.82
CA ALA A 371 1.38 -13.82 -14.80
C ALA A 371 2.13 -14.26 -16.08
N ASP A 372 3.11 -13.47 -16.56
CA ASP A 372 3.86 -13.81 -17.77
C ASP A 372 4.84 -14.97 -17.49
N VAL A 373 5.46 -15.00 -16.30
CA VAL A 373 6.33 -16.11 -15.90
C VAL A 373 5.54 -17.40 -15.71
N ALA A 374 4.35 -17.34 -15.08
CA ALA A 374 3.46 -18.50 -14.94
C ALA A 374 2.99 -19.08 -16.29
N LYS A 375 2.95 -18.26 -17.34
CA LYS A 375 2.65 -18.69 -18.72
C LYS A 375 3.87 -19.21 -19.49
N GLY A 376 5.05 -19.25 -18.88
CA GLY A 376 6.30 -19.62 -19.56
C GLY A 376 6.82 -18.58 -20.52
N LEU A 377 6.51 -17.28 -20.32
CA LEU A 377 6.89 -16.19 -21.22
C LEU A 377 7.92 -15.21 -20.57
N PRO A 378 9.12 -15.68 -20.18
CA PRO A 378 10.08 -14.87 -19.43
C PRO A 378 10.59 -13.64 -20.20
N ARG A 379 10.71 -13.72 -21.53
CA ARG A 379 11.08 -12.57 -22.37
C ARG A 379 10.04 -11.46 -22.32
N ARG A 380 8.77 -11.83 -22.38
CA ARG A 380 7.66 -10.88 -22.25
C ARG A 380 7.66 -10.24 -20.87
N ALA A 381 7.89 -11.03 -19.83
CA ALA A 381 7.99 -10.54 -18.44
C ALA A 381 9.14 -9.54 -18.30
N ARG A 382 10.35 -9.88 -18.81
CA ARG A 382 11.51 -8.97 -18.82
C ARG A 382 11.21 -7.65 -19.54
N TRP A 383 10.64 -7.74 -20.72
CA TRP A 383 10.31 -6.56 -21.51
C TRP A 383 9.25 -5.68 -20.80
N THR A 384 8.24 -6.29 -20.20
CA THR A 384 7.23 -5.59 -19.37
C THR A 384 7.88 -4.84 -18.21
N ALA A 385 8.78 -5.50 -17.48
CA ALA A 385 9.50 -4.91 -16.36
C ALA A 385 10.34 -3.70 -16.78
N LEU A 386 11.07 -3.80 -17.92
CA LEU A 386 11.87 -2.70 -18.43
C LEU A 386 11.01 -1.51 -18.90
N ARG A 387 9.83 -1.76 -19.46
CA ARG A 387 8.91 -0.67 -19.84
C ARG A 387 8.29 0.02 -18.63
N ALA A 388 7.84 -0.77 -17.64
CA ALA A 388 7.36 -0.21 -16.38
C ALA A 388 8.47 0.61 -15.67
N MET A 389 9.72 0.15 -15.74
CA MET A 389 10.88 0.86 -15.22
C MET A 389 11.06 2.23 -15.90
N ARG A 390 11.01 2.28 -17.23
CA ARG A 390 11.13 3.56 -17.96
C ARG A 390 10.02 4.53 -17.59
N MET A 391 8.76 4.05 -17.50
CA MET A 391 7.63 4.88 -17.09
C MET A 391 7.78 5.38 -15.64
N ALA A 392 8.17 4.51 -14.71
CA ALA A 392 8.42 4.88 -13.32
C ALA A 392 9.55 5.91 -13.20
N MET A 393 10.63 5.76 -13.97
CA MET A 393 11.73 6.73 -13.97
C MET A 393 11.31 8.10 -14.53
N LEU A 394 10.46 8.14 -15.56
CA LEU A 394 9.91 9.40 -16.07
C LEU A 394 9.05 10.10 -14.98
N VAL A 395 8.21 9.36 -14.29
CA VAL A 395 7.41 9.91 -13.18
C VAL A 395 8.31 10.34 -12.02
N ALA A 396 9.31 9.54 -11.65
CA ALA A 396 10.28 9.90 -10.62
C ALA A 396 11.05 11.19 -10.95
N SER A 397 11.45 11.36 -12.22
CA SER A 397 12.12 12.58 -12.68
C SER A 397 11.18 13.78 -12.64
N ALA A 398 9.92 13.60 -13.05
CA ALA A 398 8.92 14.65 -13.02
C ALA A 398 8.59 15.09 -11.56
N THR A 399 8.44 14.13 -10.65
CA THR A 399 8.17 14.43 -9.22
C THR A 399 9.39 15.06 -8.53
N ALA A 400 10.61 14.62 -8.85
CA ALA A 400 11.84 15.24 -8.34
C ALA A 400 11.97 16.68 -8.84
N LEU A 401 11.69 16.92 -10.13
CA LEU A 401 11.69 18.27 -10.71
C LEU A 401 10.61 19.15 -10.07
N ALA A 402 9.40 18.61 -9.87
CA ALA A 402 8.30 19.33 -9.21
C ALA A 402 8.66 19.71 -7.76
N LEU A 403 9.33 18.82 -7.02
CA LEU A 403 9.85 19.13 -5.68
C LEU A 403 10.90 20.25 -5.73
N TRP A 404 11.81 20.20 -6.70
CA TRP A 404 12.84 21.24 -6.86
C TRP A 404 12.27 22.62 -7.19
N VAL A 405 11.42 22.68 -8.21
CA VAL A 405 10.80 23.93 -8.65
C VAL A 405 9.85 24.50 -7.58
N GLY A 406 9.08 23.62 -6.93
CA GLY A 406 8.10 24.00 -5.92
C GLY A 406 8.66 24.17 -4.51
N ARG A 407 9.95 23.96 -4.25
CA ARG A 407 10.54 23.86 -2.89
C ARG A 407 10.16 25.02 -1.97
N GLU A 408 10.28 26.24 -2.45
CA GLU A 408 9.98 27.45 -1.68
C GLU A 408 8.47 27.58 -1.39
N SER A 409 7.64 27.38 -2.42
CA SER A 409 6.18 27.44 -2.29
C SER A 409 5.63 26.33 -1.39
N ILE A 410 6.19 25.12 -1.48
CA ILE A 410 5.80 23.97 -0.63
C ILE A 410 6.21 24.26 0.82
N ALA A 411 7.45 24.74 1.05
CA ALA A 411 7.93 25.08 2.37
C ALA A 411 7.06 26.18 3.01
N ALA A 412 6.81 27.27 2.29
CA ALA A 412 6.00 28.39 2.77
C ALA A 412 4.52 28.01 3.02
N ALA A 413 3.98 27.06 2.25
CA ALA A 413 2.63 26.56 2.46
C ALA A 413 2.51 25.68 3.73
N LEU A 414 3.57 24.97 4.10
CA LEU A 414 3.58 24.05 5.24
C LEU A 414 4.01 24.73 6.55
N VAL A 415 4.91 25.71 6.48
CA VAL A 415 5.53 26.30 7.68
C VAL A 415 5.72 27.81 7.48
N ARG A 416 5.58 28.57 8.58
CA ARG A 416 5.81 30.03 8.60
C ARG A 416 7.15 30.45 9.19
N ASP A 417 7.80 29.56 9.95
CA ASP A 417 9.07 29.85 10.61
C ASP A 417 10.22 29.80 9.58
N PRO A 418 11.00 30.91 9.42
CA PRO A 418 12.09 30.99 8.46
C PRO A 418 13.19 29.96 8.70
N LEU A 419 13.50 29.60 9.96
CA LEU A 419 14.52 28.60 10.30
C LEU A 419 14.11 27.20 9.84
N VAL A 420 12.82 26.88 9.94
CA VAL A 420 12.28 25.61 9.46
C VAL A 420 12.25 25.58 7.94
N ILE A 421 11.91 26.68 7.27
CA ILE A 421 11.94 26.81 5.80
C ILE A 421 13.38 26.58 5.30
N GLN A 422 14.36 27.26 5.88
CA GLN A 422 15.76 27.07 5.53
C GLN A 422 16.23 25.62 5.74
N SER A 423 15.86 25.03 6.88
CA SER A 423 16.16 23.61 7.16
C SER A 423 15.48 22.67 6.15
N PHE A 424 14.24 22.96 5.74
CA PHE A 424 13.51 22.18 4.73
C PHE A 424 14.23 22.22 3.38
N GLU A 425 14.68 23.37 2.93
CA GLU A 425 15.40 23.53 1.66
C GLU A 425 16.69 22.72 1.60
N THR A 426 17.39 22.59 2.73
CA THR A 426 18.60 21.73 2.79
C THR A 426 18.30 20.25 2.61
N LEU A 427 17.05 19.80 2.85
CA LEU A 427 16.61 18.41 2.67
C LEU A 427 16.17 18.11 1.23
N VAL A 428 15.94 19.13 0.40
CA VAL A 428 15.44 18.93 -0.99
C VAL A 428 16.40 18.10 -1.83
N PRO A 429 17.72 18.36 -1.89
CA PRO A 429 18.64 17.56 -2.71
C PRO A 429 18.66 16.06 -2.36
N PRO A 430 18.82 15.63 -1.09
CA PRO A 430 18.76 14.21 -0.77
C PRO A 430 17.37 13.60 -1.00
N ALA A 431 16.27 14.35 -0.82
CA ALA A 431 14.92 13.88 -1.12
C ALA A 431 14.70 13.65 -2.63
N MET A 432 15.20 14.54 -3.48
CA MET A 432 15.17 14.36 -4.94
C MET A 432 15.96 13.13 -5.39
N ALA A 433 17.18 12.95 -4.88
CA ALA A 433 17.97 11.76 -5.16
C ALA A 433 17.23 10.49 -4.76
N MET A 434 16.56 10.51 -3.59
CA MET A 434 15.76 9.40 -3.10
C MET A 434 14.56 9.10 -4.01
N LEU A 435 13.82 10.11 -4.52
CA LEU A 435 12.72 9.91 -5.46
C LEU A 435 13.19 9.20 -6.72
N LEU A 436 14.34 9.59 -7.28
CA LEU A 436 14.91 8.95 -8.48
C LEU A 436 15.27 7.48 -8.20
N ILE A 437 15.90 7.19 -7.07
CA ILE A 437 16.26 5.83 -6.66
C ILE A 437 15.00 4.97 -6.48
N TYR A 438 13.94 5.52 -5.88
CA TYR A 438 12.66 4.82 -5.69
C TYR A 438 11.99 4.43 -7.00
N GLY A 439 12.10 5.24 -8.06
CA GLY A 439 11.56 4.90 -9.38
C GLY A 439 12.11 3.58 -9.90
N ALA A 440 13.41 3.34 -9.73
CA ALA A 440 14.04 2.07 -10.11
C ALA A 440 13.78 0.96 -9.10
N MET A 441 13.93 1.26 -7.82
CA MET A 441 13.83 0.29 -6.72
C MET A 441 12.45 -0.36 -6.64
N TRP A 442 11.38 0.42 -6.67
CA TRP A 442 10.03 -0.13 -6.53
C TRP A 442 9.64 -1.03 -7.68
N VAL A 443 10.02 -0.72 -8.90
CA VAL A 443 9.78 -1.62 -10.04
C VAL A 443 10.60 -2.90 -9.89
N ALA A 444 11.88 -2.82 -9.49
CA ALA A 444 12.72 -3.99 -9.23
C ALA A 444 12.10 -4.88 -8.12
N GLU A 445 11.61 -4.29 -7.04
CA GLU A 445 10.90 -5.02 -5.99
C GLU A 445 9.59 -5.65 -6.51
N GLY A 446 8.81 -4.91 -7.31
CA GLY A 446 7.61 -5.46 -7.96
C GLY A 446 7.92 -6.68 -8.81
N VAL A 447 9.04 -6.67 -9.53
CA VAL A 447 9.54 -7.84 -10.27
C VAL A 447 9.90 -8.98 -9.34
N LEU A 448 10.66 -8.73 -8.27
CA LEU A 448 11.04 -9.77 -7.28
C LEU A 448 9.80 -10.39 -6.63
N TYR A 449 8.80 -9.59 -6.28
CA TYR A 449 7.55 -10.09 -5.72
C TYR A 449 6.75 -10.91 -6.73
N GLY A 450 6.74 -10.47 -8.00
CA GLY A 450 6.14 -11.23 -9.09
C GLY A 450 6.83 -12.56 -9.38
N LEU A 451 8.12 -12.68 -9.08
CA LEU A 451 8.91 -13.91 -9.16
C LEU A 451 8.82 -14.78 -7.90
N GLY A 452 8.15 -14.31 -6.84
CA GLY A 452 8.06 -15.02 -5.56
C GLY A 452 9.35 -14.99 -4.73
N ASP A 453 10.31 -14.10 -5.04
CA ASP A 453 11.63 -14.03 -4.38
C ASP A 453 11.60 -13.12 -3.14
N TYR A 454 10.61 -13.34 -2.26
CA TYR A 454 10.36 -12.54 -1.06
C TYR A 454 11.51 -12.59 -0.06
N ALA A 455 12.10 -13.81 0.10
CA ALA A 455 13.21 -14.01 1.03
C ALA A 455 14.46 -13.20 0.63
N TRP A 456 14.74 -13.09 -0.67
CA TRP A 456 15.82 -12.23 -1.15
C TRP A 456 15.53 -10.74 -0.88
N ALA A 457 14.32 -10.29 -1.17
CA ALA A 457 13.92 -8.90 -0.90
C ALA A 457 14.06 -8.56 0.59
N ALA A 458 13.68 -9.47 1.49
CA ALA A 458 13.84 -9.30 2.94
C ALA A 458 15.30 -9.21 3.35
N LYS A 459 16.14 -10.17 2.92
CA LYS A 459 17.58 -10.19 3.23
C LYS A 459 18.28 -8.93 2.73
N CYS A 460 17.97 -8.52 1.50
CA CYS A 460 18.53 -7.32 0.90
C CYS A 460 18.15 -6.06 1.70
N THR A 461 16.87 -5.93 2.07
CA THR A 461 16.40 -4.78 2.86
C THR A 461 16.99 -4.78 4.26
N SER A 462 17.08 -5.93 4.94
CA SER A 462 17.70 -6.00 6.28
C SER A 462 19.18 -5.64 6.25
N PHE A 463 19.93 -6.13 5.25
CA PHE A 463 21.33 -5.74 5.05
C PHE A 463 21.46 -4.23 4.77
N ALA A 464 20.64 -3.70 3.89
CA ALA A 464 20.64 -2.27 3.54
C ALA A 464 20.27 -1.39 4.75
N ALA A 465 19.31 -1.84 5.57
CA ALA A 465 18.92 -1.17 6.81
C ALA A 465 20.07 -1.13 7.82
N SER A 466 20.75 -2.26 8.03
CA SER A 466 21.92 -2.34 8.93
C SER A 466 23.04 -1.42 8.45
N ALA A 467 23.32 -1.38 7.14
CA ALA A 467 24.32 -0.50 6.58
C ALA A 467 23.95 0.98 6.75
N ALA A 468 22.71 1.37 6.46
CA ALA A 468 22.24 2.74 6.62
C ALA A 468 22.26 3.19 8.10
N ILE A 469 21.81 2.34 9.02
CA ILE A 469 21.84 2.61 10.46
C ILE A 469 23.29 2.78 10.93
N LEU A 470 24.22 1.93 10.49
CA LEU A 470 25.63 2.07 10.82
C LEU A 470 26.19 3.42 10.35
N VAL A 471 25.90 3.83 9.09
CA VAL A 471 26.30 5.14 8.56
C VAL A 471 25.71 6.27 9.40
N MET A 472 24.42 6.20 9.76
CA MET A 472 23.78 7.21 10.62
C MET A 472 24.43 7.31 12.00
N LEU A 473 24.75 6.16 12.62
CA LEU A 473 25.39 6.12 13.94
C LEU A 473 26.84 6.65 13.89
N LEU A 474 27.59 6.39 12.84
CA LEU A 474 28.92 6.94 12.63
C LEU A 474 28.85 8.45 12.43
N LEU A 475 27.95 8.94 11.59
CA LEU A 475 27.75 10.38 11.35
C LEU A 475 27.25 11.09 12.61
N SER A 476 26.45 10.43 13.45
CA SER A 476 25.95 11.02 14.70
C SER A 476 27.05 11.34 15.71
N ARG A 477 28.26 10.80 15.54
CA ARG A 477 29.45 11.11 16.37
C ARG A 477 30.21 12.34 15.90
N VAL A 478 29.96 12.83 14.67
CA VAL A 478 30.68 13.91 14.02
C VAL A 478 29.71 15.01 13.61
N GLN A 479 29.12 15.70 14.59
CA GLN A 479 28.17 16.81 14.38
C GLN A 479 27.15 16.54 13.23
N PRO A 480 26.13 15.71 13.45
CA PRO A 480 25.19 15.33 12.42
C PRO A 480 24.31 16.53 12.02
N THR A 481 24.06 16.68 10.72
CA THR A 481 23.01 17.56 10.20
C THR A 481 21.87 16.74 9.62
N ALA A 482 20.67 17.31 9.56
CA ALA A 482 19.51 16.62 8.99
C ALA A 482 19.73 16.13 7.54
N PRO A 483 20.38 16.89 6.63
CA PRO A 483 20.77 16.39 5.31
C PRO A 483 21.67 15.15 5.33
N HIS A 484 22.64 15.06 6.24
CA HIS A 484 23.50 13.87 6.35
C HIS A 484 22.70 12.61 6.68
N ILE A 485 21.67 12.73 7.53
CA ILE A 485 20.78 11.62 7.85
C ILE A 485 19.93 11.22 6.63
N TRP A 486 19.43 12.19 5.87
CA TRP A 486 18.71 11.91 4.62
C TRP A 486 19.60 11.27 3.55
N TRP A 487 20.86 11.65 3.43
CA TRP A 487 21.82 10.95 2.57
C TRP A 487 22.07 9.51 3.05
N SER A 488 22.05 9.26 4.35
CA SER A 488 22.16 7.90 4.90
C SER A 488 20.92 7.05 4.55
N LEU A 489 19.72 7.65 4.51
CA LEU A 489 18.51 6.98 3.98
C LEU A 489 18.64 6.64 2.49
N ASN A 490 19.35 7.47 1.70
CA ASN A 490 19.68 7.14 0.31
C ASN A 490 20.56 5.89 0.20
N VAL A 491 21.45 5.62 1.16
CA VAL A 491 22.23 4.36 1.21
C VAL A 491 21.29 3.15 1.31
N LEU A 492 20.30 3.19 2.20
CA LEU A 492 19.28 2.13 2.29
C LEU A 492 18.62 1.87 0.93
N MET A 493 18.16 2.92 0.26
CA MET A 493 17.41 2.79 -0.98
C MET A 493 18.30 2.39 -2.17
N SER A 494 19.53 2.89 -2.22
CA SER A 494 20.50 2.55 -3.25
C SER A 494 20.92 1.08 -3.20
N ILE A 495 21.22 0.54 -2.02
CA ILE A 495 21.53 -0.88 -1.86
C ILE A 495 20.36 -1.75 -2.30
N ARG A 496 19.13 -1.42 -1.89
CA ARG A 496 17.94 -2.15 -2.30
C ARG A 496 17.72 -2.07 -3.82
N ALA A 497 17.93 -0.90 -4.44
CA ALA A 497 17.82 -0.74 -5.88
C ALA A 497 18.86 -1.58 -6.62
N ILE A 498 20.14 -1.46 -6.26
CA ILE A 498 21.26 -2.15 -6.93
C ILE A 498 21.08 -3.68 -6.82
N PHE A 499 20.92 -4.20 -5.61
CA PHE A 499 20.77 -5.65 -5.41
C PHE A 499 19.44 -6.19 -5.95
N GLY A 500 18.37 -5.38 -5.89
CA GLY A 500 17.08 -5.74 -6.49
C GLY A 500 17.17 -5.84 -8.01
N LEU A 501 17.75 -4.84 -8.67
CA LEU A 501 17.98 -4.85 -10.13
C LEU A 501 18.91 -5.98 -10.55
N HIS A 502 20.03 -6.17 -9.84
CA HIS A 502 20.93 -7.27 -10.13
C HIS A 502 20.22 -8.62 -10.03
N ARG A 503 19.48 -8.85 -8.94
CA ARG A 503 18.75 -10.10 -8.72
C ARG A 503 17.67 -10.35 -9.77
N ALA A 504 16.91 -9.30 -10.12
CA ALA A 504 15.82 -9.38 -11.08
C ALA A 504 16.30 -9.67 -12.52
N PHE A 505 17.36 -8.99 -12.98
CA PHE A 505 17.70 -8.95 -14.40
C PHE A 505 19.02 -9.63 -14.78
N PHE A 506 19.96 -9.78 -13.84
CA PHE A 506 21.32 -10.27 -14.12
C PHE A 506 21.67 -11.59 -13.44
N SER A 507 20.99 -11.94 -12.35
CA SER A 507 21.26 -13.18 -11.62
C SER A 507 20.93 -14.40 -12.48
N LYS A 508 21.81 -15.40 -12.48
CA LYS A 508 21.59 -16.72 -13.13
C LYS A 508 20.34 -17.45 -12.63
N ARG A 509 19.88 -17.15 -11.42
CA ARG A 509 18.67 -17.73 -10.80
C ARG A 509 17.39 -17.04 -11.24
N SER A 510 17.47 -15.89 -11.90
CA SER A 510 16.29 -15.17 -12.40
C SER A 510 15.87 -15.71 -13.75
N PRO A 511 14.59 -16.07 -13.94
CA PRO A 511 14.07 -16.41 -15.27
C PRO A 511 14.11 -15.23 -16.24
N LEU A 512 14.28 -14.00 -15.75
CA LEU A 512 14.38 -12.79 -16.58
C LEU A 512 15.82 -12.46 -17.00
N SER A 513 16.83 -13.26 -16.60
CA SER A 513 18.19 -13.03 -17.06
C SER A 513 18.28 -13.21 -18.58
N SER A 514 19.20 -12.47 -19.24
CA SER A 514 19.34 -12.53 -20.71
C SER A 514 19.64 -13.94 -21.21
N LYS A 515 20.43 -14.71 -20.43
CA LYS A 515 20.77 -16.11 -20.78
C LYS A 515 19.56 -17.05 -20.65
N ALA A 516 18.77 -16.94 -19.59
CA ALA A 516 17.56 -17.76 -19.42
C ALA A 516 16.47 -17.39 -20.44
N ALA A 517 16.33 -16.11 -20.75
CA ALA A 517 15.39 -15.64 -21.75
C ALA A 517 15.74 -16.09 -23.17
N MET A 518 17.04 -16.25 -23.51
CA MET A 518 17.48 -16.82 -24.79
C MET A 518 17.32 -18.33 -24.86
N ALA A 519 17.59 -19.05 -23.77
CA ALA A 519 17.47 -20.52 -23.74
C ALA A 519 16.02 -21.00 -23.97
N SER A 520 15.02 -20.22 -23.59
CA SER A 520 13.62 -20.54 -23.83
C SER A 520 13.19 -20.44 -25.32
N GLU A 521 14.04 -19.90 -26.22
CA GLU A 521 13.78 -19.90 -27.67
C GLU A 521 14.18 -21.21 -28.37
N ILE A 522 15.16 -21.90 -27.81
CA ILE A 522 15.69 -23.14 -28.42
C ILE A 522 14.73 -24.32 -28.11
N THR A 523 13.88 -24.17 -27.09
CA THR A 523 12.95 -25.21 -26.64
C THR A 523 11.48 -24.98 -27.07
N GLN A 524 11.16 -23.88 -27.75
CA GLN A 524 9.87 -23.58 -28.36
C GLN A 524 9.97 -23.53 -29.90
#